data_3c9e72db4a76a3ac77018e09a5bf646d
#
_entry.id   3c9e72db4a76a3ac77018e09a5bf646d
#
_cell.length_a   1.000
_cell.length_b   1.000
_cell.length_c   1.000
_cell.angle_alpha   90.00
_cell.angle_beta   90.00
_cell.angle_gamma   90.00
#
_symmetry.space_group_name_H-M   'P 1'
#
loop_
_entity.id
_entity.type
_entity.pdbx_description
1 polymer ?
#
loop_
_entity_poly.entity_id
_entity_poly.type
_entity_poly.pdbx_seq_one_letter_code
_entity_poly.pdbx_strand_id
1 'polypeptide(L)'
;MGHMQPQTTDTDPLPRRWRNLLPLTGLGIRHLQTVYTLARQQLPPAPGRSWALPLAVRVLLVLIHLRTNLTTRALAALFDTSQSTVDRIIHHLVPVLAQTLGPNPDATDGPWIIDGTLIPVHDQSITAISKNYRRSVNTQVIICAHQRRVVAIGRCWPGNRNDVVVARRTVPHLLTGERVILGDGGYRGIDTITTPARDRSGQIIRDDDYRVHRRVRARVEHVLARLKDWQILRQCRRRGHAINHALHIIAGLWNLKTHKPLRVNS
;
A
#
# COMPACT_ATOMS: atom_id res chain seq x y z
N MET A 1 -36.51 16.73 -36.46
CA MET A 1 -35.49 17.53 -35.74
C MET A 1 -35.22 16.87 -34.37
N GLY A 2 -34.19 16.01 -34.35
CA GLY A 2 -33.81 15.28 -33.13
C GLY A 2 -32.96 16.17 -32.23
N HIS A 3 -33.45 16.43 -31.07
CA HIS A 3 -32.61 17.04 -29.99
C HIS A 3 -31.58 16.03 -29.52
N MET A 4 -30.35 16.23 -30.02
CA MET A 4 -29.16 15.57 -29.49
C MET A 4 -28.86 16.21 -28.11
N GLN A 5 -29.18 15.47 -27.04
CA GLN A 5 -28.73 15.87 -25.70
C GLN A 5 -27.22 15.85 -25.68
N PRO A 6 -26.56 16.89 -25.14
CA PRO A 6 -25.11 16.88 -24.98
C PRO A 6 -24.72 15.78 -24.00
N GLN A 7 -23.84 14.87 -24.47
CA GLN A 7 -23.16 13.90 -23.62
C GLN A 7 -22.44 14.68 -22.52
N THR A 8 -22.83 14.45 -21.28
CA THR A 8 -22.16 15.00 -20.10
C THR A 8 -20.72 14.54 -20.11
N THR A 9 -19.83 15.44 -20.49
CA THR A 9 -18.39 15.30 -20.31
C THR A 9 -18.12 14.91 -18.86
N ASP A 10 -17.24 13.94 -18.68
CA ASP A 10 -16.73 13.35 -17.42
C ASP A 10 -16.39 14.48 -16.41
N THR A 11 -17.39 14.89 -15.64
CA THR A 11 -17.27 16.03 -14.73
C THR A 11 -16.42 15.59 -13.55
N ASP A 12 -15.30 16.30 -13.34
CA ASP A 12 -14.43 16.17 -12.18
C ASP A 12 -15.28 16.08 -10.89
N PRO A 13 -15.25 14.94 -10.18
CA PRO A 13 -16.08 14.71 -9.01
C PRO A 13 -15.69 15.60 -7.82
N LEU A 14 -14.51 16.26 -7.89
CA LEU A 14 -14.01 17.08 -6.79
C LEU A 14 -14.46 18.54 -6.92
N PRO A 15 -15.28 19.05 -5.95
CA PRO A 15 -15.69 20.45 -5.94
C PRO A 15 -14.50 21.41 -5.94
N ARG A 16 -14.61 22.54 -6.64
CA ARG A 16 -13.52 23.53 -6.84
C ARG A 16 -12.82 23.92 -5.54
N ARG A 17 -13.55 24.15 -4.45
CA ARG A 17 -13.01 24.56 -3.14
C ARG A 17 -12.00 23.56 -2.54
N TRP A 18 -12.00 22.31 -2.99
CA TRP A 18 -11.13 21.25 -2.47
C TRP A 18 -9.94 20.91 -3.40
N ARG A 19 -9.90 21.49 -4.61
CA ARG A 19 -8.85 21.19 -5.60
C ARG A 19 -7.46 21.63 -5.16
N ASN A 20 -7.38 22.71 -4.38
CA ASN A 20 -6.13 23.21 -3.79
C ASN A 20 -5.48 22.21 -2.80
N LEU A 21 -6.25 21.25 -2.28
CA LEU A 21 -5.74 20.23 -1.38
C LEU A 21 -5.19 18.99 -2.12
N LEU A 22 -5.47 18.83 -3.41
CA LEU A 22 -5.03 17.70 -4.20
C LEU A 22 -3.50 17.46 -4.15
N PRO A 23 -2.64 18.49 -4.21
CA PRO A 23 -1.19 18.30 -4.10
C PRO A 23 -0.75 17.59 -2.82
N LEU A 24 -1.49 17.71 -1.72
CA LEU A 24 -1.21 17.05 -0.44
C LEU A 24 -1.33 15.52 -0.52
N THR A 25 -1.93 14.98 -1.57
CA THR A 25 -2.02 13.53 -1.79
C THR A 25 -0.79 12.97 -2.53
N GLY A 26 -0.04 13.80 -3.24
CA GLY A 26 0.98 13.37 -4.19
C GLY A 26 0.42 12.63 -5.41
N LEU A 27 -0.88 12.80 -5.71
CA LEU A 27 -1.60 12.22 -6.85
C LEU A 27 -2.13 13.31 -7.77
N GLY A 28 -2.25 13.01 -9.05
CA GLY A 28 -2.97 13.86 -9.99
C GLY A 28 -4.48 13.60 -9.97
N ILE A 29 -5.25 14.52 -10.56
CA ILE A 29 -6.72 14.45 -10.59
C ILE A 29 -7.25 13.14 -11.20
N ARG A 30 -6.62 12.63 -12.26
CA ARG A 30 -7.00 11.35 -12.89
C ARG A 30 -6.91 10.17 -11.93
N HIS A 31 -5.86 10.12 -11.09
CA HIS A 31 -5.73 9.07 -10.09
C HIS A 31 -6.82 9.18 -9.02
N LEU A 32 -7.14 10.41 -8.58
CA LEU A 32 -8.25 10.63 -7.65
C LEU A 32 -9.58 10.17 -8.26
N GLN A 33 -9.84 10.49 -9.52
CA GLN A 33 -11.04 10.04 -10.25
C GLN A 33 -11.14 8.52 -10.28
N THR A 34 -10.03 7.84 -10.62
CA THR A 34 -9.99 6.36 -10.59
C THR A 34 -10.31 5.82 -9.21
N VAL A 35 -9.65 6.34 -8.16
CA VAL A 35 -9.91 5.89 -6.77
C VAL A 35 -11.36 6.16 -6.36
N TYR A 36 -11.90 7.33 -6.73
CA TYR A 36 -13.30 7.68 -6.49
C TYR A 36 -14.27 6.70 -7.16
N THR A 37 -14.05 6.41 -8.46
CA THR A 37 -14.90 5.49 -9.22
C THR A 37 -14.89 4.10 -8.60
N LEU A 38 -13.70 3.58 -8.28
CA LEU A 38 -13.55 2.28 -7.63
C LEU A 38 -14.23 2.24 -6.26
N ALA A 39 -14.05 3.28 -5.44
CA ALA A 39 -14.71 3.38 -4.14
C ALA A 39 -16.23 3.42 -4.27
N ARG A 40 -16.74 4.17 -5.24
CA ARG A 40 -18.19 4.29 -5.49
C ARG A 40 -18.82 2.96 -5.88
N GLN A 41 -18.14 2.14 -6.67
CA GLN A 41 -18.63 0.82 -7.09
C GLN A 41 -18.73 -0.18 -5.93
N GLN A 42 -17.89 -0.04 -4.92
CA GLN A 42 -17.81 -0.97 -3.79
C GLN A 42 -18.58 -0.51 -2.55
N LEU A 43 -18.99 0.74 -2.51
CA LEU A 43 -19.75 1.25 -1.37
C LEU A 43 -21.23 0.91 -1.58
N PRO A 44 -21.85 0.20 -0.60
CA PRO A 44 -23.28 -0.01 -0.62
C PRO A 44 -24.03 1.33 -0.49
N PRO A 45 -25.27 1.41 -0.99
CA PRO A 45 -26.16 2.52 -0.67
C PRO A 45 -26.19 2.73 0.84
N ALA A 46 -25.85 3.94 1.31
CA ALA A 46 -25.80 4.21 2.73
C ALA A 46 -27.22 4.25 3.32
N PRO A 47 -27.63 3.30 4.16
CA PRO A 47 -28.85 3.46 4.93
C PRO A 47 -28.64 4.55 5.98
N GLY A 48 -29.59 5.46 6.12
CA GLY A 48 -29.58 6.47 7.18
C GLY A 48 -29.16 7.88 6.73
N ARG A 49 -28.68 8.69 7.69
CA ARG A 49 -28.35 10.10 7.47
C ARG A 49 -27.22 10.25 6.45
N SER A 50 -27.42 11.11 5.47
CA SER A 50 -26.43 11.46 4.44
C SER A 50 -25.13 12.01 5.04
N TRP A 51 -24.03 11.75 4.39
CA TRP A 51 -22.72 12.30 4.77
C TRP A 51 -22.67 13.82 4.46
N ALA A 52 -22.18 14.61 5.40
CA ALA A 52 -21.98 16.04 5.19
C ALA A 52 -20.98 16.35 4.08
N LEU A 53 -19.98 15.50 3.88
CA LEU A 53 -18.98 15.64 2.81
C LEU A 53 -19.29 14.67 1.65
N PRO A 54 -19.24 15.15 0.38
CA PRO A 54 -19.37 14.30 -0.81
C PRO A 54 -18.32 13.18 -0.84
N LEU A 55 -18.61 12.07 -1.49
CA LEU A 55 -17.70 10.91 -1.53
C LEU A 55 -16.31 11.28 -2.04
N ALA A 56 -16.20 12.08 -3.11
CA ALA A 56 -14.91 12.50 -3.64
C ALA A 56 -14.06 13.27 -2.62
N VAL A 57 -14.71 14.09 -1.78
CA VAL A 57 -14.04 14.85 -0.70
C VAL A 57 -13.63 13.90 0.43
N ARG A 58 -14.45 12.91 0.76
CA ARG A 58 -14.11 11.89 1.76
C ARG A 58 -12.92 11.04 1.31
N VAL A 59 -12.87 10.66 0.03
CA VAL A 59 -11.72 9.97 -0.56
C VAL A 59 -10.46 10.85 -0.48
N LEU A 60 -10.57 12.12 -0.87
CA LEU A 60 -9.47 13.09 -0.77
C LEU A 60 -8.94 13.18 0.67
N LEU A 61 -9.82 13.30 1.65
CA LEU A 61 -9.48 13.33 3.08
C LEU A 61 -8.65 12.11 3.50
N VAL A 62 -9.09 10.90 3.13
CA VAL A 62 -8.37 9.67 3.45
C VAL A 62 -7.00 9.65 2.79
N LEU A 63 -6.89 10.05 1.52
CA LEU A 63 -5.61 10.10 0.80
C LEU A 63 -4.65 11.10 1.45
N ILE A 64 -5.12 12.29 1.85
CA ILE A 64 -4.32 13.27 2.59
C ILE A 64 -3.89 12.70 3.94
N HIS A 65 -4.78 12.04 4.69
CA HIS A 65 -4.43 11.39 5.95
C HIS A 65 -3.28 10.39 5.77
N LEU A 66 -3.38 9.50 4.79
CA LEU A 66 -2.35 8.50 4.53
C LEU A 66 -1.02 9.14 4.09
N ARG A 67 -1.09 10.17 3.22
CA ARG A 67 0.11 10.83 2.68
C ARG A 67 0.85 11.67 3.71
N THR A 68 0.14 12.44 4.52
CA THR A 68 0.70 13.46 5.42
C THR A 68 0.79 13.00 6.88
N ASN A 69 0.03 11.96 7.24
CA ASN A 69 -0.17 11.51 8.63
C ASN A 69 -0.68 12.63 9.57
N LEU A 70 -1.46 13.59 9.02
CA LEU A 70 -2.13 14.60 9.84
C LEU A 70 -3.08 13.95 10.85
N THR A 71 -3.19 14.55 12.03
CA THR A 71 -4.13 14.12 13.05
C THR A 71 -5.58 14.32 12.58
N THR A 72 -6.52 13.54 13.13
CA THR A 72 -7.94 13.71 12.79
C THR A 72 -8.46 15.08 13.19
N ARG A 73 -7.88 15.71 14.22
CA ARG A 73 -8.18 17.10 14.60
C ARG A 73 -7.70 18.12 13.54
N ALA A 74 -6.49 17.95 13.02
CA ALA A 74 -5.98 18.82 11.95
C ALA A 74 -6.77 18.65 10.65
N LEU A 75 -7.15 17.41 10.32
CA LEU A 75 -8.03 17.14 9.18
C LEU A 75 -9.42 17.73 9.37
N ALA A 76 -9.97 17.72 10.58
CA ALA A 76 -11.25 18.34 10.88
C ALA A 76 -11.23 19.84 10.56
N ALA A 77 -10.18 20.55 10.99
CA ALA A 77 -10.00 21.96 10.65
C ALA A 77 -9.80 22.19 9.14
N LEU A 78 -8.99 21.32 8.47
CA LEU A 78 -8.72 21.45 7.04
C LEU A 78 -9.97 21.25 6.16
N PHE A 79 -10.89 20.38 6.59
CA PHE A 79 -12.09 20.01 5.85
C PHE A 79 -13.38 20.69 6.38
N ASP A 80 -13.24 21.62 7.32
CA ASP A 80 -14.37 22.32 7.95
C ASP A 80 -15.43 21.33 8.45
N THR A 81 -15.01 20.42 9.31
CA THR A 81 -15.88 19.37 9.88
C THR A 81 -15.45 18.97 11.28
N SER A 82 -16.19 18.10 11.96
CA SER A 82 -15.82 17.62 13.29
C SER A 82 -14.80 16.49 13.25
N GLN A 83 -13.98 16.37 14.30
CA GLN A 83 -13.03 15.27 14.46
C GLN A 83 -13.74 13.90 14.40
N SER A 84 -14.93 13.78 15.02
CA SER A 84 -15.71 12.55 14.99
C SER A 84 -16.18 12.18 13.58
N THR A 85 -16.49 13.19 12.74
CA THR A 85 -16.81 12.97 11.33
C THR A 85 -15.59 12.45 10.57
N VAL A 86 -14.40 13.03 10.79
CA VAL A 86 -13.16 12.56 10.17
C VAL A 86 -12.86 11.11 10.58
N ASP A 87 -12.93 10.78 11.87
CA ASP A 87 -12.69 9.43 12.37
C ASP A 87 -13.67 8.42 11.75
N ARG A 88 -14.94 8.79 11.63
CA ARG A 88 -15.98 7.99 11.01
C ARG A 88 -15.72 7.77 9.51
N ILE A 89 -15.29 8.81 8.78
CA ILE A 89 -14.92 8.72 7.35
C ILE A 89 -13.76 7.74 7.18
N ILE A 90 -12.69 7.89 7.96
CA ILE A 90 -11.52 7.03 7.88
C ILE A 90 -11.91 5.57 8.21
N HIS A 91 -12.68 5.36 9.28
CA HIS A 91 -13.11 4.03 9.70
C HIS A 91 -13.95 3.33 8.62
N HIS A 92 -14.80 4.08 7.92
CA HIS A 92 -15.68 3.56 6.88
C HIS A 92 -14.95 3.32 5.54
N LEU A 93 -14.14 4.27 5.06
CA LEU A 93 -13.55 4.21 3.73
C LEU A 93 -12.25 3.40 3.65
N VAL A 94 -11.43 3.40 4.70
CA VAL A 94 -10.11 2.74 4.65
C VAL A 94 -10.23 1.24 4.38
N PRO A 95 -11.11 0.46 5.01
CA PRO A 95 -11.28 -0.97 4.68
C PRO A 95 -11.71 -1.18 3.22
N VAL A 96 -12.66 -0.40 2.73
CA VAL A 96 -13.17 -0.48 1.36
C VAL A 96 -12.04 -0.19 0.36
N LEU A 97 -11.31 0.91 0.55
CA LEU A 97 -10.19 1.25 -0.32
C LEU A 97 -9.06 0.21 -0.27
N ALA A 98 -8.80 -0.40 0.89
CA ALA A 98 -7.80 -1.45 1.02
C ALA A 98 -8.17 -2.70 0.23
N GLN A 99 -9.42 -3.09 0.26
CA GLN A 99 -9.94 -4.21 -0.52
C GLN A 99 -9.92 -3.91 -2.02
N THR A 100 -10.33 -2.70 -2.40
CA THR A 100 -10.49 -2.31 -3.82
C THR A 100 -9.16 -2.07 -4.52
N LEU A 101 -8.21 -1.44 -3.83
CA LEU A 101 -6.90 -1.06 -4.39
C LEU A 101 -5.81 -2.07 -4.08
N GLY A 102 -6.05 -3.01 -3.17
CA GLY A 102 -5.04 -3.97 -2.73
C GLY A 102 -4.31 -4.65 -3.89
N PRO A 103 -3.04 -5.01 -3.71
CA PRO A 103 -2.29 -5.71 -4.74
C PRO A 103 -2.90 -7.08 -5.05
N ASN A 104 -2.77 -7.50 -6.32
CA ASN A 104 -3.22 -8.81 -6.80
C ASN A 104 -2.02 -9.58 -7.34
N PRO A 105 -1.69 -10.76 -6.79
CA PRO A 105 -0.60 -11.63 -7.26
C PRO A 105 -0.78 -12.11 -8.70
N ASP A 106 -2.01 -12.33 -9.14
CA ASP A 106 -2.33 -12.87 -10.48
C ASP A 106 -2.12 -11.84 -11.59
N ALA A 107 -1.91 -10.58 -11.23
CA ALA A 107 -1.79 -9.49 -12.20
C ALA A 107 -0.42 -9.40 -12.89
N THR A 108 0.51 -10.32 -12.62
CA THR A 108 1.88 -10.23 -13.17
C THR A 108 2.48 -11.59 -13.45
N ASP A 109 3.26 -11.65 -14.54
CA ASP A 109 4.12 -12.77 -14.88
C ASP A 109 5.58 -12.48 -14.52
N GLY A 110 6.41 -13.54 -14.46
CA GLY A 110 7.85 -13.46 -14.22
C GLY A 110 8.27 -13.53 -12.76
N PRO A 111 9.58 -13.33 -12.47
CA PRO A 111 10.12 -13.50 -11.14
C PRO A 111 9.65 -12.40 -10.18
N TRP A 112 9.56 -12.77 -8.91
CA TRP A 112 9.23 -11.87 -7.82
C TRP A 112 10.45 -11.54 -6.98
N ILE A 113 10.35 -10.46 -6.22
CA ILE A 113 11.33 -10.08 -5.20
C ILE A 113 10.57 -9.87 -3.91
N ILE A 114 11.03 -10.52 -2.83
CA ILE A 114 10.49 -10.33 -1.49
C ILE A 114 11.49 -9.55 -0.64
N ASP A 115 10.97 -8.61 0.17
CA ASP A 115 11.76 -7.92 1.19
C ASP A 115 10.90 -7.54 2.39
N GLY A 116 11.51 -7.54 3.57
CA GLY A 116 10.87 -7.13 4.82
C GLY A 116 11.04 -5.64 5.07
N THR A 117 10.02 -5.00 5.65
CA THR A 117 10.15 -3.62 6.08
C THR A 117 9.57 -3.38 7.46
N LEU A 118 10.32 -2.64 8.29
CA LEU A 118 9.85 -2.19 9.59
C LEU A 118 9.08 -0.88 9.46
N ILE A 119 7.92 -0.83 10.13
CA ILE A 119 7.08 0.36 10.20
C ILE A 119 6.86 0.68 11.68
N PRO A 120 7.31 1.86 12.15
CA PRO A 120 7.01 2.32 13.50
C PRO A 120 5.50 2.52 13.68
N VAL A 121 4.95 1.96 14.74
CA VAL A 121 3.51 2.06 15.08
C VAL A 121 3.39 2.38 16.56
N HIS A 122 2.49 3.32 16.90
CA HIS A 122 2.27 3.75 18.28
C HIS A 122 1.52 2.71 19.12
N ASP A 123 0.70 1.88 18.48
CA ASP A 123 -0.07 0.85 19.18
C ASP A 123 0.85 -0.26 19.70
N GLN A 124 0.97 -0.35 21.00
CA GLN A 124 1.84 -1.32 21.66
C GLN A 124 1.31 -2.74 21.59
N SER A 125 0.02 -2.94 21.39
CA SER A 125 -0.62 -4.27 21.39
C SER A 125 -0.19 -5.15 20.20
N ILE A 126 0.23 -4.52 19.09
CA ILE A 126 0.63 -5.20 17.85
C ILE A 126 2.12 -5.06 17.53
N THR A 127 2.89 -4.34 18.37
CA THR A 127 4.28 -4.00 18.11
C THR A 127 5.24 -4.68 19.08
N ALA A 128 6.51 -4.78 18.67
CA ALA A 128 7.62 -5.09 19.55
C ALA A 128 8.81 -4.17 19.27
N ILE A 129 9.75 -4.09 20.22
CA ILE A 129 10.99 -3.35 20.03
C ILE A 129 11.82 -4.08 18.99
N SER A 130 12.07 -3.42 17.86
CA SER A 130 12.88 -3.95 16.76
C SER A 130 14.38 -3.73 17.02
N LYS A 131 15.22 -4.29 16.15
CA LYS A 131 16.67 -4.08 16.16
C LYS A 131 17.10 -2.60 16.11
N ASN A 132 16.21 -1.70 15.72
CA ASN A 132 16.43 -0.26 15.67
C ASN A 132 15.94 0.46 16.94
N TYR A 133 15.71 -0.25 18.04
CA TYR A 133 15.25 0.25 19.34
C TYR A 133 13.91 1.02 19.28
N ARG A 134 13.12 0.81 18.22
CA ARG A 134 11.78 1.41 18.06
C ARG A 134 10.71 0.34 18.07
N ARG A 135 9.57 0.66 18.69
CA ARG A 135 8.37 -0.17 18.57
C ARG A 135 7.88 -0.11 17.14
N SER A 136 7.80 -1.27 16.52
CA SER A 136 7.46 -1.40 15.09
C SER A 136 6.73 -2.71 14.81
N VAL A 137 6.13 -2.77 13.64
CA VAL A 137 5.72 -4.01 12.99
C VAL A 137 6.67 -4.31 11.82
N ASN A 138 6.83 -5.59 11.51
CA ASN A 138 7.49 -6.09 10.31
C ASN A 138 6.43 -6.56 9.32
N THR A 139 6.55 -6.23 8.05
CA THR A 139 5.70 -6.71 6.98
C THR A 139 6.53 -7.09 5.77
N GLN A 140 6.06 -8.11 5.03
CA GLN A 140 6.68 -8.56 3.80
C GLN A 140 6.04 -7.86 2.63
N VAL A 141 6.85 -7.35 1.70
CA VAL A 141 6.42 -6.75 0.44
C VAL A 141 6.98 -7.57 -0.70
N ILE A 142 6.11 -8.02 -1.58
CA ILE A 142 6.49 -8.78 -2.78
C ILE A 142 6.19 -7.94 -4.00
N ILE A 143 7.19 -7.79 -4.88
CA ILE A 143 7.05 -7.06 -6.13
C ILE A 143 7.37 -7.95 -7.34
N CYS A 144 6.78 -7.65 -8.48
CA CYS A 144 7.25 -8.19 -9.78
C CYS A 144 8.59 -7.53 -10.13
N ALA A 145 9.61 -8.34 -10.41
CA ALA A 145 10.96 -7.88 -10.69
C ALA A 145 11.04 -6.98 -11.94
N HIS A 146 10.28 -7.28 -12.99
CA HIS A 146 10.30 -6.51 -14.23
C HIS A 146 9.52 -5.20 -14.14
N GLN A 147 8.31 -5.28 -13.60
CA GLN A 147 7.38 -4.15 -13.57
C GLN A 147 7.53 -3.26 -12.34
N ARG A 148 8.20 -3.72 -11.27
CA ARG A 148 8.24 -3.05 -9.94
C ARG A 148 6.82 -2.84 -9.36
N ARG A 149 5.86 -3.63 -9.82
CA ARG A 149 4.49 -3.64 -9.31
C ARG A 149 4.47 -4.39 -8.00
N VAL A 150 3.82 -3.84 -6.97
CA VAL A 150 3.57 -4.58 -5.74
C VAL A 150 2.51 -5.62 -6.04
N VAL A 151 2.83 -6.89 -5.84
CA VAL A 151 1.93 -8.02 -6.10
C VAL A 151 1.31 -8.57 -4.83
N ALA A 152 2.00 -8.41 -3.69
CA ALA A 152 1.45 -8.82 -2.40
C ALA A 152 2.06 -8.02 -1.24
N ILE A 153 1.28 -7.95 -0.16
CA ILE A 153 1.70 -7.40 1.14
C ILE A 153 1.34 -8.43 2.22
N GLY A 154 2.32 -8.84 2.99
CA GLY A 154 2.11 -9.70 4.14
C GLY A 154 1.41 -8.96 5.28
N ARG A 155 0.60 -9.66 6.08
CA ARG A 155 0.04 -9.10 7.31
C ARG A 155 1.16 -8.64 8.24
N CYS A 156 1.00 -7.47 8.86
CA CYS A 156 1.95 -6.95 9.83
C CYS A 156 2.12 -7.89 11.03
N TRP A 157 3.37 -8.08 11.42
CA TRP A 157 3.80 -8.90 12.55
C TRP A 157 4.68 -8.07 13.50
N PRO A 158 4.79 -8.42 14.80
CA PRO A 158 5.67 -7.67 15.71
C PRO A 158 7.12 -7.55 15.19
N GLY A 159 7.70 -6.35 15.26
CA GLY A 159 8.95 -5.97 14.58
C GLY A 159 10.23 -6.61 15.09
N ASN A 160 10.15 -7.43 16.16
CA ASN A 160 11.29 -8.19 16.70
C ASN A 160 11.48 -9.58 16.06
N ARG A 161 10.69 -9.91 15.03
CA ARG A 161 10.79 -11.19 14.34
C ARG A 161 11.57 -11.04 13.04
N ASN A 162 12.38 -12.06 12.72
CA ASN A 162 13.16 -12.14 11.48
C ASN A 162 12.23 -12.30 10.27
N ASP A 163 12.69 -11.83 9.12
CA ASP A 163 11.91 -11.82 7.87
C ASP A 163 11.46 -13.22 7.44
N VAL A 164 12.31 -14.24 7.61
CA VAL A 164 11.94 -15.65 7.33
C VAL A 164 10.73 -16.11 8.16
N VAL A 165 10.67 -15.74 9.43
CA VAL A 165 9.55 -16.10 10.32
C VAL A 165 8.28 -15.37 9.89
N VAL A 166 8.41 -14.06 9.59
CA VAL A 166 7.27 -13.26 9.17
C VAL A 166 6.74 -13.72 7.81
N ALA A 167 7.63 -14.02 6.85
CA ALA A 167 7.23 -14.55 5.54
C ALA A 167 6.44 -15.85 5.64
N ARG A 168 6.95 -16.83 6.39
CA ARG A 168 6.26 -18.12 6.62
C ARG A 168 4.88 -17.97 7.26
N ARG A 169 4.69 -16.94 8.08
CA ARG A 169 3.43 -16.69 8.81
C ARG A 169 2.42 -15.85 8.03
N THR A 170 2.89 -14.97 7.14
CA THR A 170 2.03 -13.94 6.56
C THR A 170 1.78 -14.09 5.07
N VAL A 171 2.66 -14.79 4.35
CA VAL A 171 2.55 -15.02 2.90
C VAL A 171 2.86 -16.47 2.48
N PRO A 172 2.55 -17.52 3.29
CA PRO A 172 2.95 -18.90 2.99
C PRO A 172 2.40 -19.38 1.64
N HIS A 173 1.16 -18.99 1.31
CA HIS A 173 0.49 -19.37 0.07
C HIS A 173 1.15 -18.81 -1.20
N LEU A 174 1.97 -17.77 -1.07
CA LEU A 174 2.74 -17.18 -2.16
C LEU A 174 4.15 -17.75 -2.29
N LEU A 175 4.58 -18.49 -1.28
CA LEU A 175 5.89 -19.16 -1.24
C LEU A 175 5.84 -20.61 -1.73
N THR A 176 4.70 -21.04 -2.23
CA THR A 176 4.48 -22.36 -2.84
C THR A 176 4.38 -22.18 -4.36
N GLY A 177 4.92 -23.12 -5.12
CA GLY A 177 4.83 -23.14 -6.58
C GLY A 177 6.16 -22.93 -7.30
N GLU A 178 6.10 -22.88 -8.61
CA GLU A 178 7.27 -22.85 -9.51
C GLU A 178 7.82 -21.44 -9.77
N ARG A 179 7.20 -20.41 -9.20
CA ARG A 179 7.60 -19.03 -9.43
C ARG A 179 8.93 -18.71 -8.74
N VAL A 180 9.87 -18.18 -9.49
CA VAL A 180 11.15 -17.72 -8.96
C VAL A 180 10.92 -16.51 -8.06
N ILE A 181 11.33 -16.60 -6.79
CA ILE A 181 11.28 -15.53 -5.81
C ILE A 181 12.70 -15.21 -5.34
N LEU A 182 13.14 -13.98 -5.48
CA LEU A 182 14.44 -13.52 -5.02
C LEU A 182 14.31 -12.86 -3.64
N GLY A 183 15.13 -13.26 -2.70
CA GLY A 183 15.21 -12.67 -1.35
C GLY A 183 16.64 -12.39 -0.93
N ASP A 184 16.84 -11.69 0.18
CA ASP A 184 18.15 -11.53 0.77
C ASP A 184 18.52 -12.76 1.64
N GLY A 185 19.71 -12.73 2.24
CA GLY A 185 20.18 -13.82 3.14
C GLY A 185 19.31 -14.03 4.38
N GLY A 186 18.39 -13.10 4.69
CA GLY A 186 17.43 -13.22 5.79
C GLY A 186 16.33 -14.25 5.54
N TYR A 187 16.13 -14.66 4.28
CA TYR A 187 15.11 -15.64 3.88
C TYR A 187 15.64 -17.07 3.75
N ARG A 188 16.89 -17.32 4.13
CA ARG A 188 17.43 -18.67 4.14
C ARG A 188 16.57 -19.61 4.98
N GLY A 189 16.38 -20.83 4.47
CA GLY A 189 15.47 -21.83 5.06
C GLY A 189 14.07 -21.79 4.48
N ILE A 190 13.78 -20.94 3.48
CA ILE A 190 12.61 -21.07 2.61
C ILE A 190 13.12 -21.49 1.23
N ASP A 191 12.96 -22.76 0.89
CA ASP A 191 13.60 -23.37 -0.30
C ASP A 191 13.11 -22.76 -1.62
N THR A 192 11.90 -22.19 -1.63
CA THR A 192 11.32 -21.51 -2.79
C THR A 192 11.87 -20.10 -3.01
N ILE A 193 12.67 -19.56 -2.08
CA ILE A 193 13.29 -18.24 -2.20
C ILE A 193 14.77 -18.40 -2.55
N THR A 194 15.15 -17.91 -3.72
CA THR A 194 16.55 -17.83 -4.13
C THR A 194 17.25 -16.72 -3.34
N THR A 195 18.25 -17.13 -2.54
CA THR A 195 19.09 -16.23 -1.74
C THR A 195 20.54 -16.29 -2.21
N PRO A 196 21.40 -15.29 -1.89
CA PRO A 196 22.80 -15.32 -2.24
C PRO A 196 23.51 -16.59 -1.77
N ALA A 197 24.26 -17.23 -2.67
CA ALA A 197 25.06 -18.43 -2.37
C ALA A 197 26.15 -18.13 -1.33
N ARG A 198 26.52 -19.17 -0.55
CA ARG A 198 27.59 -19.09 0.44
C ARG A 198 28.57 -20.23 0.25
N ASP A 199 29.80 -19.98 0.60
CA ASP A 199 30.85 -20.97 0.65
C ASP A 199 30.71 -21.86 1.91
N ARG A 200 31.62 -22.83 2.06
CA ARG A 200 31.68 -23.75 3.20
C ARG A 200 31.93 -23.04 4.53
N SER A 201 32.52 -21.85 4.51
CA SER A 201 32.77 -21.04 5.70
C SER A 201 31.55 -20.16 6.10
N GLY A 202 30.50 -20.18 5.26
CA GLY A 202 29.28 -19.39 5.47
C GLY A 202 29.37 -17.96 4.93
N GLN A 203 30.46 -17.60 4.21
CA GLN A 203 30.59 -16.28 3.59
C GLN A 203 29.85 -16.23 2.25
N ILE A 204 29.32 -15.04 1.89
CA ILE A 204 28.64 -14.83 0.61
C ILE A 204 29.65 -14.93 -0.53
N ILE A 205 29.38 -15.81 -1.51
CA ILE A 205 30.14 -15.90 -2.75
C ILE A 205 29.79 -14.67 -3.60
N ARG A 206 30.78 -13.84 -3.90
CA ARG A 206 30.62 -12.57 -4.64
C ARG A 206 31.00 -12.72 -6.11
N ASP A 207 30.36 -13.63 -6.80
CA ASP A 207 30.49 -13.90 -8.23
C ASP A 207 29.55 -13.00 -9.08
N ASP A 208 29.44 -13.31 -10.35
CA ASP A 208 28.57 -12.58 -11.28
C ASP A 208 27.09 -12.81 -10.97
N ASP A 209 26.71 -14.00 -10.53
CA ASP A 209 25.33 -14.31 -10.12
C ASP A 209 24.93 -13.48 -8.91
N TYR A 210 25.82 -13.31 -7.94
CA TYR A 210 25.59 -12.39 -6.82
C TYR A 210 25.42 -10.94 -7.29
N ARG A 211 26.20 -10.48 -8.26
CA ARG A 211 26.07 -9.12 -8.81
C ARG A 211 24.72 -8.92 -9.49
N VAL A 212 24.28 -9.90 -10.29
CA VAL A 212 22.96 -9.89 -10.95
C VAL A 212 21.85 -9.91 -9.90
N HIS A 213 21.89 -10.83 -8.95
CA HIS A 213 20.92 -10.95 -7.85
C HIS A 213 20.78 -9.63 -7.08
N ARG A 214 21.89 -9.02 -6.68
CA ARG A 214 21.90 -7.74 -5.96
C ARG A 214 21.30 -6.61 -6.79
N ARG A 215 21.63 -6.51 -8.09
CA ARG A 215 21.08 -5.50 -9.01
C ARG A 215 19.56 -5.63 -9.16
N VAL A 216 19.08 -6.86 -9.27
CA VAL A 216 17.63 -7.14 -9.37
C VAL A 216 16.95 -6.79 -8.05
N ARG A 217 17.52 -7.20 -6.92
CA ARG A 217 16.97 -6.91 -5.57
C ARG A 217 16.88 -5.42 -5.25
N ALA A 218 17.78 -4.59 -5.73
CA ALA A 218 17.70 -3.14 -5.53
C ALA A 218 16.35 -2.53 -5.98
N ARG A 219 15.59 -3.21 -6.84
CA ARG A 219 14.27 -2.77 -7.29
C ARG A 219 13.25 -2.73 -6.18
N VAL A 220 13.25 -3.72 -5.26
CA VAL A 220 12.32 -3.73 -4.12
C VAL A 220 12.67 -2.63 -3.11
N GLU A 221 13.95 -2.38 -2.89
CA GLU A 221 14.41 -1.29 -2.02
C GLU A 221 13.91 0.07 -2.52
N HIS A 222 13.98 0.31 -3.84
CA HIS A 222 13.41 1.50 -4.46
C HIS A 222 11.88 1.60 -4.26
N VAL A 223 11.16 0.50 -4.43
CA VAL A 223 9.70 0.48 -4.20
C VAL A 223 9.41 0.79 -2.75
N LEU A 224 10.08 0.13 -1.79
CA LEU A 224 9.91 0.36 -0.36
C LEU A 224 10.18 1.83 0.02
N ALA A 225 11.23 2.43 -0.53
CA ALA A 225 11.53 3.85 -0.33
C ALA A 225 10.36 4.73 -0.79
N ARG A 226 9.77 4.45 -1.96
CA ARG A 226 8.63 5.20 -2.50
C ARG A 226 7.33 4.97 -1.73
N LEU A 227 7.08 3.75 -1.25
CA LEU A 227 5.94 3.50 -0.36
C LEU A 227 6.08 4.33 0.94
N LYS A 228 7.30 4.47 1.48
CA LYS A 228 7.58 5.29 2.67
C LYS A 228 7.53 6.81 2.42
N ASP A 229 7.31 7.29 1.20
CA ASP A 229 6.91 8.67 0.96
C ASP A 229 5.53 8.99 1.56
N TRP A 230 4.73 7.98 1.84
CA TRP A 230 3.49 8.10 2.60
C TRP A 230 3.80 8.11 4.09
N GLN A 231 3.64 9.26 4.73
CA GLN A 231 4.11 9.51 6.10
C GLN A 231 3.51 8.56 7.15
N ILE A 232 2.33 8.01 6.88
CA ILE A 232 1.74 7.00 7.77
C ILE A 232 2.59 5.72 7.88
N LEU A 233 3.39 5.40 6.85
CA LEU A 233 4.32 4.25 6.89
C LEU A 233 5.67 4.59 7.57
N ARG A 234 5.93 5.87 7.87
CA ARG A 234 7.09 6.29 8.67
C ARG A 234 6.77 6.31 10.16
N GLN A 235 5.50 6.51 10.51
CA GLN A 235 5.03 6.50 11.90
C GLN A 235 3.51 6.38 11.94
N CYS A 236 2.98 5.17 12.12
CA CYS A 236 1.53 4.98 12.19
C CYS A 236 0.99 5.31 13.59
N ARG A 237 0.02 6.22 13.65
CA ARG A 237 -0.68 6.60 14.90
C ARG A 237 -2.00 5.89 15.07
N ARG A 238 -2.46 5.14 14.08
CA ARG A 238 -3.71 4.37 14.13
C ARG A 238 -3.52 3.08 14.93
N ARG A 239 -4.60 2.61 15.55
CA ARG A 239 -4.61 1.40 16.38
C ARG A 239 -4.91 0.14 15.57
N GLY A 240 -4.51 -1.00 16.10
CA GLY A 240 -4.80 -2.33 15.59
C GLY A 240 -4.35 -2.53 14.14
N HIS A 241 -5.17 -3.18 13.37
CA HIS A 241 -4.86 -3.57 11.98
C HIS A 241 -4.97 -2.43 10.94
N ALA A 242 -5.22 -1.19 11.36
CA ALA A 242 -5.31 -0.06 10.44
C ALA A 242 -4.05 0.12 9.56
N ILE A 243 -2.87 -0.27 10.07
CA ILE A 243 -1.62 -0.24 9.30
C ILE A 243 -1.66 -1.22 8.11
N ASN A 244 -2.29 -2.39 8.24
CA ASN A 244 -2.43 -3.32 7.13
C ASN A 244 -3.25 -2.71 5.99
N HIS A 245 -4.39 -2.08 6.31
CA HIS A 245 -5.20 -1.40 5.31
C HIS A 245 -4.42 -0.26 4.63
N ALA A 246 -3.69 0.54 5.41
CA ALA A 246 -2.87 1.62 4.85
C ALA A 246 -1.83 1.08 3.84
N LEU A 247 -1.16 -0.01 4.18
CA LEU A 247 -0.20 -0.68 3.28
C LEU A 247 -0.85 -1.13 1.98
N HIS A 248 -2.00 -1.80 2.04
CA HIS A 248 -2.73 -2.26 0.85
C HIS A 248 -3.14 -1.09 -0.04
N ILE A 249 -3.70 -0.01 0.53
CA ILE A 249 -4.07 1.19 -0.22
C ILE A 249 -2.83 1.80 -0.90
N ILE A 250 -1.74 1.99 -0.15
CA ILE A 250 -0.53 2.65 -0.65
C ILE A 250 0.14 1.82 -1.75
N ALA A 251 0.16 0.49 -1.61
CA ALA A 251 0.65 -0.41 -2.65
C ALA A 251 -0.20 -0.31 -3.93
N GLY A 252 -1.52 -0.28 -3.79
CA GLY A 252 -2.43 -0.08 -4.92
C GLY A 252 -2.26 1.28 -5.58
N LEU A 253 -2.10 2.35 -4.81
CA LEU A 253 -1.83 3.69 -5.33
C LEU A 253 -0.47 3.78 -6.02
N TRP A 254 0.55 3.08 -5.52
CA TRP A 254 1.83 2.91 -6.21
C TRP A 254 1.64 2.24 -7.58
N ASN A 255 0.91 1.12 -7.60
CA ASN A 255 0.61 0.41 -8.82
C ASN A 255 -0.17 1.28 -9.82
N LEU A 256 -1.14 2.05 -9.33
CA LEU A 256 -1.94 2.96 -10.15
C LEU A 256 -1.09 4.10 -10.77
N LYS A 257 -0.10 4.61 -10.04
CA LYS A 257 0.81 5.67 -10.52
C LYS A 257 1.82 5.18 -11.55
N THR A 258 2.30 3.96 -11.39
CA THR A 258 3.44 3.44 -12.15
C THR A 258 3.02 2.60 -13.36
N HIS A 259 1.79 2.11 -13.36
CA HIS A 259 1.26 1.27 -14.43
C HIS A 259 -0.05 1.86 -14.94
N LYS A 260 -0.24 1.83 -16.27
CA LYS A 260 -1.54 2.13 -16.86
C LYS A 260 -2.58 1.16 -16.26
N PRO A 261 -3.77 1.63 -15.87
CA PRO A 261 -4.81 0.74 -15.38
C PRO A 261 -5.05 -0.34 -16.45
N LEU A 262 -5.09 -1.59 -16.01
CA LEU A 262 -5.58 -2.69 -16.85
C LEU A 262 -6.98 -2.24 -17.33
N ARG A 263 -7.19 -2.22 -18.65
CA ARG A 263 -8.53 -2.02 -19.19
C ARG A 263 -9.39 -3.13 -18.61
N VAL A 264 -10.33 -2.78 -17.76
CA VAL A 264 -11.40 -3.70 -17.38
C VAL A 264 -12.19 -3.88 -18.68
N ASN A 265 -12.02 -5.03 -19.31
CA ASN A 265 -12.88 -5.42 -20.41
C ASN A 265 -14.30 -5.55 -19.82
N SER A 266 -15.15 -4.64 -20.24
CA SER A 266 -16.60 -4.65 -20.01
C SER A 266 -17.25 -5.83 -20.75
#